data_e62f3c4ac7d936eb40eef685d4cfbfbb
#
_entry.id   e62f3c4ac7d936eb40eef685d4cfbfbb
#
_cell.length_a   1.000
_cell.length_b   1.000
_cell.length_c   1.000
_cell.angle_alpha   90.00
_cell.angle_beta   90.00
_cell.angle_gamma   90.00
#
_symmetry.space_group_name_H-M   'P 1'
#
loop_
_entity.id
_entity.type
_entity.pdbx_description
1 polymer ?
#
loop_
_entity_poly.entity_id
_entity_poly.type
_entity_poly.pdbx_seq_one_letter_code
_entity_poly.pdbx_strand_id
1 'polypeptide(L)'
;MAAEPEGAGRGLVARVERATPAGRGLVARVERATPAGRGLVARVERATPAGRDRGVDALRALAMLGVVLGHWLVTAWQVRPGGEVALAGPLAYMPALAPVSWVLQTLAVFFFVGGFAAARSARAASGAWKWARRRVPRLLVPAWPVVALWAGVAAALPAYGVPYGSVRALALPALAPLWFLAVFAGLALATPALLRVRRPATLACLAAAAVFAVDAARFGLGAPAWIGWVNVAAGWLVPYALGVAWAGGGLRGRGTAAAMLVGGAAATAVLVAGFGYPAAMVGVTGAPVSNLSPPTAAAVCFGVAQIGVALLLHGPLDRLMRRPRAWAAVALANLAAMPVFLWHLTALALAAAACLPLAPVPGLLAPPSGPEWVAARLAWLPVLAAALAVVARPRLTSPTPASAR
;
A
#
# COMPACT_ATOMS: atom_id res chain seq x y z
N MET A 1 21.43 -16.86 -30.86
CA MET A 1 20.86 -15.61 -31.38
C MET A 1 19.73 -15.22 -30.41
N ALA A 2 20.06 -14.40 -29.43
CA ALA A 2 19.16 -14.03 -28.33
C ALA A 2 18.36 -12.77 -28.75
N ALA A 3 17.05 -12.91 -28.81
CA ALA A 3 16.14 -11.79 -29.08
C ALA A 3 16.09 -10.87 -27.84
N GLU A 4 16.39 -9.60 -28.03
CA GLU A 4 16.39 -8.58 -27.00
C GLU A 4 14.99 -8.27 -26.41
N PRO A 5 14.92 -7.88 -25.13
CA PRO A 5 13.66 -7.54 -24.46
C PRO A 5 13.21 -6.07 -24.76
N GLU A 6 13.22 -5.63 -26.00
CA GLU A 6 12.83 -4.26 -26.36
C GLU A 6 11.33 -3.95 -26.20
N GLY A 7 10.47 -4.98 -26.15
CA GLY A 7 9.02 -4.80 -26.12
C GLY A 7 8.45 -4.29 -24.80
N ALA A 8 9.04 -4.68 -23.66
CA ALA A 8 8.52 -4.34 -22.33
C ALA A 8 8.74 -2.85 -21.96
N GLY A 9 9.86 -2.27 -22.42
CA GLY A 9 10.16 -0.84 -22.18
C GLY A 9 9.25 0.09 -22.98
N ARG A 10 8.87 -0.27 -24.20
CA ARG A 10 7.96 0.53 -25.06
C ARG A 10 6.53 0.59 -24.50
N GLY A 11 6.04 -0.51 -23.97
CA GLY A 11 4.70 -0.57 -23.36
C GLY A 11 4.56 0.29 -22.10
N LEU A 12 5.61 0.33 -21.26
CA LEU A 12 5.62 1.12 -20.03
C LEU A 12 5.68 2.63 -20.31
N VAL A 13 6.47 3.04 -21.29
CA VAL A 13 6.60 4.43 -21.75
C VAL A 13 5.29 4.93 -22.36
N ALA A 14 4.62 4.12 -23.18
CA ALA A 14 3.33 4.45 -23.78
C ALA A 14 2.20 4.67 -22.74
N ARG A 15 2.34 4.13 -21.53
CA ARG A 15 1.36 4.31 -20.44
C ARG A 15 1.51 5.64 -19.68
N VAL A 16 2.73 6.16 -19.57
CA VAL A 16 3.00 7.46 -18.92
C VAL A 16 2.35 8.59 -19.70
N GLU A 17 2.32 8.47 -21.02
CA GLU A 17 1.75 9.44 -21.96
C GLU A 17 0.26 9.68 -21.75
N ARG A 18 -0.48 8.62 -21.45
CA ARG A 18 -1.94 8.62 -21.48
C ARG A 18 -2.59 8.94 -20.13
N ALA A 19 -1.81 8.98 -19.05
CA ALA A 19 -2.34 9.17 -17.70
C ALA A 19 -2.54 10.62 -17.27
N THR A 20 -1.79 11.57 -17.85
CA THR A 20 -1.92 13.01 -17.54
C THR A 20 -1.46 13.87 -18.72
N PRO A 21 -1.92 15.13 -18.85
CA PRO A 21 -1.37 16.10 -19.84
C PRO A 21 0.15 16.27 -19.71
N ALA A 22 0.68 16.22 -18.48
CA ALA A 22 2.11 16.21 -18.19
C ALA A 22 2.79 14.91 -18.66
N GLY A 23 2.10 13.76 -18.58
CA GLY A 23 2.60 12.49 -19.07
C GLY A 23 2.72 12.42 -20.59
N ARG A 24 1.79 13.02 -21.32
CA ARG A 24 1.86 13.12 -22.80
C ARG A 24 3.07 13.97 -23.25
N GLY A 25 3.29 15.09 -22.59
CA GLY A 25 4.49 15.92 -22.85
C GLY A 25 5.80 15.19 -22.52
N LEU A 26 5.76 14.27 -21.55
CA LEU A 26 6.90 13.50 -21.11
C LEU A 26 7.32 12.45 -22.15
N VAL A 27 6.40 11.68 -22.70
CA VAL A 27 6.70 10.62 -23.68
C VAL A 27 6.99 11.21 -25.05
N ALA A 28 6.27 12.25 -25.47
CA ALA A 28 6.60 12.97 -26.69
C ALA A 28 8.00 13.63 -26.68
N ARG A 29 8.52 13.98 -25.48
CA ARG A 29 9.93 14.38 -25.30
C ARG A 29 10.88 13.20 -25.37
N VAL A 30 10.49 12.03 -24.83
CA VAL A 30 11.30 10.82 -24.85
C VAL A 30 11.45 10.28 -26.28
N GLU A 31 10.37 10.25 -27.04
CA GLU A 31 10.38 9.76 -28.44
C GLU A 31 11.19 10.68 -29.37
N ARG A 32 11.13 12.01 -29.18
CA ARG A 32 11.90 12.98 -29.97
C ARG A 32 13.39 13.10 -29.61
N ALA A 33 13.82 12.57 -28.45
CA ALA A 33 15.18 12.80 -27.94
C ALA A 33 16.12 11.60 -28.06
N THR A 34 15.74 10.50 -28.73
CA THR A 34 16.52 9.25 -28.68
C THR A 34 17.26 8.95 -29.97
N PRO A 35 18.58 9.12 -30.05
CA PRO A 35 19.40 8.29 -30.89
C PRO A 35 19.37 6.87 -30.32
N ALA A 36 19.18 5.88 -31.20
CA ALA A 36 19.24 4.46 -30.84
C ALA A 36 20.43 4.17 -29.89
N GLY A 37 20.16 3.61 -28.72
CA GLY A 37 21.23 3.04 -27.85
C GLY A 37 21.47 3.67 -26.50
N ARG A 38 20.77 4.73 -26.06
CA ARG A 38 20.91 5.24 -24.66
C ARG A 38 19.72 4.77 -23.82
N GLY A 39 20.03 3.89 -22.86
CA GLY A 39 19.13 3.03 -22.14
C GLY A 39 17.97 3.69 -21.37
N LEU A 40 17.08 2.85 -20.85
CA LEU A 40 15.90 3.17 -20.06
C LEU A 40 16.16 4.20 -18.94
N VAL A 41 17.33 4.12 -18.29
CA VAL A 41 17.76 5.06 -17.24
C VAL A 41 17.83 6.48 -17.74
N ALA A 42 18.47 6.72 -18.91
CA ALA A 42 18.59 8.06 -19.50
C ALA A 42 17.23 8.59 -19.99
N ARG A 43 16.31 7.71 -20.40
CA ARG A 43 14.93 8.07 -20.77
C ARG A 43 14.16 8.56 -19.54
N VAL A 44 14.20 7.79 -18.44
CA VAL A 44 13.52 8.16 -17.18
C VAL A 44 14.05 9.48 -16.64
N GLU A 45 15.37 9.69 -16.66
CA GLU A 45 16.00 10.91 -16.15
C GLU A 45 15.54 12.14 -16.96
N ARG A 46 15.58 12.07 -18.28
CA ARG A 46 15.10 13.16 -19.17
C ARG A 46 13.60 13.41 -19.06
N ALA A 47 12.84 12.36 -18.76
CA ALA A 47 11.40 12.44 -18.62
C ALA A 47 10.97 13.02 -17.26
N THR A 48 11.88 13.14 -16.29
CA THR A 48 11.58 13.64 -14.94
C THR A 48 11.40 15.15 -14.95
N PRO A 49 10.24 15.70 -14.50
CA PRO A 49 10.03 17.15 -14.41
C PRO A 49 11.02 17.80 -13.45
N ALA A 50 11.48 19.00 -13.78
CA ALA A 50 12.23 19.84 -12.86
C ALA A 50 11.36 20.13 -11.60
N GLY A 51 11.96 20.08 -10.42
CA GLY A 51 11.26 20.30 -9.15
C GLY A 51 10.48 19.11 -8.61
N ARG A 52 10.60 17.91 -9.22
CA ARG A 52 10.04 16.69 -8.65
C ARG A 52 10.78 16.30 -7.38
N ASP A 53 10.03 16.09 -6.30
CA ASP A 53 10.58 15.63 -5.04
C ASP A 53 10.83 14.11 -5.12
N ARG A 54 12.09 13.75 -5.42
CA ARG A 54 12.51 12.36 -5.60
C ARG A 54 12.53 11.59 -4.27
N GLY A 55 12.78 12.28 -3.15
CA GLY A 55 12.74 11.68 -1.81
C GLY A 55 11.34 11.21 -1.44
N VAL A 56 10.31 12.02 -1.73
CA VAL A 56 8.90 11.64 -1.54
C VAL A 56 8.52 10.44 -2.42
N ASP A 57 8.98 10.40 -3.66
CA ASP A 57 8.72 9.25 -4.54
C ASP A 57 9.42 7.98 -4.06
N ALA A 58 10.61 8.10 -3.47
CA ALA A 58 11.30 6.98 -2.85
C ALA A 58 10.56 6.45 -1.62
N LEU A 59 10.10 7.35 -0.73
CA LEU A 59 9.26 6.96 0.41
C LEU A 59 7.98 6.24 -0.02
N ARG A 60 7.33 6.70 -1.11
CA ARG A 60 6.13 6.05 -1.65
C ARG A 60 6.42 4.65 -2.18
N ALA A 61 7.53 4.48 -2.90
CA ALA A 61 7.95 3.18 -3.42
C ALA A 61 8.29 2.20 -2.28
N LEU A 62 9.00 2.66 -1.24
CA LEU A 62 9.30 1.88 -0.04
C LEU A 62 8.03 1.49 0.72
N ALA A 63 7.08 2.43 0.88
CA ALA A 63 5.80 2.14 1.52
C ALA A 63 5.00 1.10 0.73
N MET A 64 4.98 1.17 -0.60
CA MET A 64 4.33 0.17 -1.44
C MET A 64 5.01 -1.19 -1.35
N LEU A 65 6.34 -1.23 -1.33
CA LEU A 65 7.10 -2.46 -1.15
C LEU A 65 6.79 -3.11 0.21
N GLY A 66 6.73 -2.32 1.28
CA GLY A 66 6.34 -2.80 2.61
C GLY A 66 4.94 -3.43 2.63
N VAL A 67 3.97 -2.80 1.97
CA VAL A 67 2.60 -3.35 1.84
C VAL A 67 2.61 -4.69 1.11
N VAL A 68 3.28 -4.80 -0.04
CA VAL A 68 3.32 -6.03 -0.84
C VAL A 68 4.02 -7.15 -0.09
N LEU A 69 5.22 -6.89 0.44
CA LEU A 69 5.98 -7.87 1.21
C LEU A 69 5.25 -8.25 2.51
N GLY A 70 4.66 -7.27 3.20
CA GLY A 70 3.87 -7.52 4.40
C GLY A 70 2.72 -8.48 4.12
N HIS A 71 1.92 -8.24 3.10
CA HIS A 71 0.85 -9.15 2.70
C HIS A 71 1.37 -10.52 2.28
N TRP A 72 2.43 -10.58 1.49
CA TRP A 72 3.01 -11.86 1.08
C TRP A 72 3.58 -12.66 2.25
N LEU A 73 4.07 -12.02 3.30
CA LEU A 73 4.62 -12.71 4.47
C LEU A 73 3.55 -13.11 5.50
N VAL A 74 2.44 -12.36 5.61
CA VAL A 74 1.40 -12.64 6.63
C VAL A 74 0.18 -13.38 6.10
N THR A 75 0.04 -13.57 4.78
CA THR A 75 -1.09 -14.31 4.18
C THR A 75 -0.64 -15.70 3.75
N ALA A 76 -1.23 -16.73 4.34
CA ALA A 76 -0.98 -18.12 3.98
C ALA A 76 -2.27 -18.94 4.13
N TRP A 77 -2.28 -20.10 3.54
CA TRP A 77 -3.36 -21.08 3.65
C TRP A 77 -2.83 -22.41 4.13
N GLN A 78 -3.75 -23.24 4.61
CA GLN A 78 -3.52 -24.67 4.85
C GLN A 78 -4.66 -25.47 4.24
N VAL A 79 -4.35 -26.67 3.80
CA VAL A 79 -5.35 -27.64 3.39
C VAL A 79 -5.68 -28.51 4.59
N ARG A 80 -6.95 -28.51 5.00
CA ARG A 80 -7.47 -29.33 6.11
C ARG A 80 -7.76 -30.76 5.66
N PRO A 81 -7.86 -31.69 6.59
CA PRO A 81 -8.44 -33.02 6.29
C PRO A 81 -9.79 -32.83 5.60
N GLY A 82 -10.01 -33.54 4.47
CA GLY A 82 -11.18 -33.33 3.62
C GLY A 82 -10.99 -32.34 2.46
N GLY A 83 -9.79 -31.77 2.32
CA GLY A 83 -9.44 -30.92 1.14
C GLY A 83 -9.87 -29.47 1.23
N GLU A 84 -10.48 -29.03 2.34
CA GLU A 84 -10.88 -27.64 2.53
C GLU A 84 -9.67 -26.72 2.70
N VAL A 85 -9.63 -25.64 1.93
CA VAL A 85 -8.61 -24.59 2.06
C VAL A 85 -9.05 -23.59 3.14
N ALA A 86 -8.21 -23.38 4.14
CA ALA A 86 -8.46 -22.43 5.22
C ALA A 86 -7.31 -21.42 5.35
N LEU A 87 -7.64 -20.18 5.75
CA LEU A 87 -6.63 -19.15 6.02
C LEU A 87 -5.80 -19.54 7.25
N ALA A 88 -4.48 -19.48 7.14
CA ALA A 88 -3.52 -19.83 8.18
C ALA A 88 -2.44 -18.73 8.29
N GLY A 89 -2.84 -17.57 8.85
CA GLY A 89 -1.92 -16.44 9.00
C GLY A 89 -0.75 -16.77 9.93
N PRO A 90 0.52 -16.59 9.51
CA PRO A 90 1.70 -16.99 10.30
C PRO A 90 1.75 -16.40 11.70
N LEU A 91 1.26 -15.17 11.90
CA LEU A 91 1.28 -14.52 13.22
C LEU A 91 0.35 -15.17 14.24
N ALA A 92 -0.64 -15.97 13.80
CA ALA A 92 -1.47 -16.76 14.71
C ALA A 92 -0.71 -17.98 15.25
N TYR A 93 0.22 -18.52 14.48
CA TYR A 93 1.03 -19.69 14.85
C TYR A 93 2.37 -19.31 15.47
N MET A 94 2.92 -18.17 15.07
CA MET A 94 4.23 -17.66 15.49
C MET A 94 4.10 -16.22 16.01
N PRO A 95 3.45 -15.97 17.15
CA PRO A 95 3.21 -14.63 17.68
C PRO A 95 4.51 -13.86 17.99
N ALA A 96 5.62 -14.54 18.23
CA ALA A 96 6.95 -13.94 18.40
C ALA A 96 7.42 -13.15 17.16
N LEU A 97 6.83 -13.40 15.98
CA LEU A 97 7.11 -12.62 14.76
C LEU A 97 6.31 -11.31 14.67
N ALA A 98 5.46 -10.98 15.65
CA ALA A 98 4.71 -9.73 15.66
C ALA A 98 5.56 -8.48 15.43
N PRO A 99 6.80 -8.33 15.96
CA PRO A 99 7.67 -7.18 15.67
C PRO A 99 8.04 -7.01 14.20
N VAL A 100 8.06 -8.08 13.40
CA VAL A 100 8.29 -7.99 11.95
C VAL A 100 7.19 -7.18 11.26
N SER A 101 5.96 -7.24 11.77
CA SER A 101 4.85 -6.42 11.28
C SER A 101 5.10 -4.92 11.43
N TRP A 102 5.93 -4.49 12.38
CA TRP A 102 6.28 -3.09 12.61
C TRP A 102 7.14 -2.52 11.49
N VAL A 103 7.95 -3.36 10.84
CA VAL A 103 8.78 -2.93 9.69
C VAL A 103 7.98 -2.89 8.40
N LEU A 104 7.07 -3.86 8.20
CA LEU A 104 6.38 -4.07 6.93
C LEU A 104 5.01 -3.38 6.85
N GLN A 105 4.41 -3.04 7.99
CA GLN A 105 3.18 -2.25 8.01
C GLN A 105 3.53 -0.77 7.75
N THR A 106 3.42 -0.32 6.53
CA THR A 106 3.88 1.01 6.06
C THR A 106 2.73 1.90 5.58
N LEU A 107 1.49 1.55 5.91
CA LEU A 107 0.29 2.28 5.46
C LEU A 107 0.30 3.75 5.94
N ALA A 108 0.76 4.03 7.17
CA ALA A 108 0.82 5.39 7.67
C ALA A 108 1.76 6.25 6.80
N VAL A 109 2.93 5.73 6.40
CA VAL A 109 3.83 6.41 5.47
C VAL A 109 3.17 6.62 4.12
N PHE A 110 2.40 5.63 3.62
CA PHE A 110 1.70 5.75 2.34
C PHE A 110 0.64 6.85 2.37
N PHE A 111 -0.18 6.92 3.43
CA PHE A 111 -1.17 8.00 3.61
C PHE A 111 -0.50 9.36 3.79
N PHE A 112 0.62 9.44 4.53
CA PHE A 112 1.40 10.65 4.73
C PHE A 112 1.94 11.21 3.41
N VAL A 113 2.64 10.39 2.63
CA VAL A 113 3.15 10.75 1.30
C VAL A 113 1.99 11.05 0.33
N GLY A 114 0.88 10.31 0.46
CA GLY A 114 -0.35 10.54 -0.29
C GLY A 114 -0.95 11.92 -0.04
N GLY A 115 -1.06 12.33 1.22
CA GLY A 115 -1.52 13.65 1.63
C GLY A 115 -0.62 14.79 1.12
N PHE A 116 0.70 14.60 1.23
CA PHE A 116 1.69 15.54 0.66
C PHE A 116 1.52 15.70 -0.85
N ALA A 117 1.50 14.60 -1.59
CA ALA A 117 1.36 14.62 -3.05
C ALA A 117 0.01 15.18 -3.51
N ALA A 118 -1.08 14.84 -2.80
CA ALA A 118 -2.41 15.35 -3.07
C ALA A 118 -2.47 16.86 -2.87
N ALA A 119 -1.94 17.37 -1.74
CA ALA A 119 -1.92 18.79 -1.44
C ALA A 119 -1.13 19.59 -2.49
N ARG A 120 0.06 19.15 -2.87
CA ARG A 120 0.87 19.79 -3.92
C ARG A 120 0.16 19.79 -5.28
N SER A 121 -0.38 18.62 -5.67
CA SER A 121 -1.06 18.48 -6.96
C SER A 121 -2.37 19.27 -7.03
N ALA A 122 -3.14 19.34 -5.93
CA ALA A 122 -4.38 20.09 -5.88
C ALA A 122 -4.14 21.62 -5.89
N ARG A 123 -3.07 22.09 -5.22
CA ARG A 123 -2.66 23.52 -5.29
C ARG A 123 -2.20 23.95 -6.67
N ALA A 124 -1.56 23.06 -7.42
CA ALA A 124 -1.10 23.34 -8.78
C ALA A 124 -2.20 23.24 -9.84
N ALA A 125 -3.38 22.75 -9.48
CA ALA A 125 -4.50 22.58 -10.39
C ALA A 125 -5.33 23.86 -10.53
N SER A 126 -5.95 24.08 -11.69
CA SER A 126 -6.88 25.19 -11.97
C SER A 126 -8.17 25.18 -11.13
N GLY A 127 -8.33 24.21 -10.22
CA GLY A 127 -9.46 24.08 -9.30
C GLY A 127 -9.35 22.80 -8.49
N ALA A 128 -9.27 22.92 -7.16
CA ALA A 128 -9.04 21.78 -6.27
C ALA A 128 -10.19 20.75 -6.32
N TRP A 129 -11.45 21.19 -6.42
CA TRP A 129 -12.60 20.29 -6.57
C TRP A 129 -12.63 19.58 -7.93
N LYS A 130 -12.29 20.26 -9.00
CA LYS A 130 -12.14 19.68 -10.34
C LYS A 130 -11.00 18.64 -10.35
N TRP A 131 -9.91 18.91 -9.66
CA TRP A 131 -8.81 17.97 -9.44
C TRP A 131 -9.30 16.72 -8.68
N ALA A 132 -10.01 16.86 -7.56
CA ALA A 132 -10.53 15.76 -6.75
C ALA A 132 -11.47 14.85 -7.56
N ARG A 133 -12.46 15.42 -8.25
CA ARG A 133 -13.40 14.67 -9.12
C ARG A 133 -12.69 13.88 -10.21
N ARG A 134 -11.58 14.36 -10.75
CA ARG A 134 -10.78 13.63 -11.75
C ARG A 134 -9.88 12.57 -11.12
N ARG A 135 -9.49 12.76 -9.86
CA ARG A 135 -8.56 11.84 -9.19
C ARG A 135 -9.26 10.59 -8.66
N VAL A 136 -10.44 10.73 -8.08
CA VAL A 136 -11.16 9.61 -7.46
C VAL A 136 -11.44 8.46 -8.45
N PRO A 137 -11.99 8.67 -9.64
CA PRO A 137 -12.17 7.58 -10.60
C PRO A 137 -10.85 6.91 -11.01
N ARG A 138 -9.76 7.67 -11.13
CA ARG A 138 -8.44 7.13 -11.47
C ARG A 138 -7.88 6.20 -10.40
N LEU A 139 -8.33 6.34 -9.16
CA LEU A 139 -7.98 5.44 -8.06
C LEU A 139 -8.88 4.21 -8.05
N LEU A 140 -10.20 4.37 -8.24
CA LEU A 140 -11.19 3.31 -8.04
C LEU A 140 -11.40 2.44 -9.29
N VAL A 141 -11.45 3.04 -10.49
CA VAL A 141 -11.74 2.29 -11.74
C VAL A 141 -10.75 1.14 -12.00
N PRO A 142 -9.44 1.27 -11.74
CA PRO A 142 -8.52 0.16 -11.92
C PRO A 142 -8.77 -1.06 -11.02
N ALA A 143 -9.58 -0.93 -9.96
CA ALA A 143 -9.91 -2.05 -9.08
C ALA A 143 -10.99 -2.98 -9.66
N TRP A 144 -11.84 -2.50 -10.58
CA TRP A 144 -12.94 -3.28 -11.16
C TRP A 144 -12.53 -4.63 -11.75
N PRO A 145 -11.42 -4.76 -12.51
CA PRO A 145 -11.01 -6.06 -13.05
C PRO A 145 -10.69 -7.10 -11.97
N VAL A 146 -10.16 -6.66 -10.82
CA VAL A 146 -9.90 -7.56 -9.69
C VAL A 146 -11.20 -7.97 -9.03
N VAL A 147 -12.11 -7.02 -8.80
CA VAL A 147 -13.45 -7.30 -8.24
C VAL A 147 -14.21 -8.26 -9.14
N ALA A 148 -14.26 -7.98 -10.45
CA ALA A 148 -14.96 -8.83 -11.42
C ALA A 148 -14.37 -10.24 -11.48
N LEU A 149 -13.03 -10.37 -11.46
CA LEU A 149 -12.37 -11.68 -11.44
C LEU A 149 -12.79 -12.48 -10.20
N TRP A 150 -12.68 -11.89 -9.00
CA TRP A 150 -12.98 -12.61 -7.77
C TRP A 150 -14.47 -12.84 -7.56
N ALA A 151 -15.34 -11.97 -8.07
CA ALA A 151 -16.78 -12.22 -8.12
C ALA A 151 -17.09 -13.42 -9.04
N GLY A 152 -16.46 -13.48 -10.22
CA GLY A 152 -16.60 -14.63 -11.13
C GLY A 152 -16.08 -15.94 -10.51
N VAL A 153 -14.92 -15.91 -9.85
CA VAL A 153 -14.36 -17.05 -9.11
C VAL A 153 -15.32 -17.51 -8.00
N ALA A 154 -15.85 -16.55 -7.22
CA ALA A 154 -16.78 -16.86 -6.13
C ALA A 154 -18.12 -17.44 -6.64
N ALA A 155 -18.57 -17.05 -7.81
CA ALA A 155 -19.78 -17.60 -8.43
C ALA A 155 -19.54 -18.98 -9.07
N ALA A 156 -18.38 -19.18 -9.71
CA ALA A 156 -18.10 -20.37 -10.50
C ALA A 156 -17.64 -21.58 -9.65
N LEU A 157 -16.71 -21.39 -8.72
CA LEU A 157 -16.09 -22.51 -7.99
C LEU A 157 -17.08 -23.41 -7.22
N PRO A 158 -18.15 -22.89 -6.58
CA PRO A 158 -19.15 -23.74 -5.92
C PRO A 158 -19.85 -24.68 -6.89
N ALA A 159 -20.07 -24.30 -8.14
CA ALA A 159 -20.67 -25.16 -9.17
C ALA A 159 -19.77 -26.35 -9.55
N TYR A 160 -18.49 -26.28 -9.26
CA TYR A 160 -17.54 -27.40 -9.43
C TYR A 160 -17.27 -28.15 -8.11
N GLY A 161 -18.14 -27.99 -7.11
CA GLY A 161 -18.03 -28.72 -5.82
C GLY A 161 -16.99 -28.16 -4.86
N VAL A 162 -16.40 -26.99 -5.12
CA VAL A 162 -15.46 -26.36 -4.19
C VAL A 162 -16.25 -25.81 -2.99
N PRO A 163 -15.91 -26.19 -1.75
CA PRO A 163 -16.61 -25.70 -0.56
C PRO A 163 -16.56 -24.16 -0.47
N TYR A 164 -17.69 -23.55 -0.10
CA TYR A 164 -17.78 -22.08 0.03
C TYR A 164 -16.74 -21.52 1.00
N GLY A 165 -16.38 -22.25 2.06
CA GLY A 165 -15.29 -21.90 2.99
C GLY A 165 -13.95 -21.70 2.29
N SER A 166 -13.60 -22.60 1.35
CA SER A 166 -12.37 -22.52 0.55
C SER A 166 -12.39 -21.31 -0.40
N VAL A 167 -13.53 -21.09 -1.07
CA VAL A 167 -13.70 -19.92 -1.95
C VAL A 167 -13.51 -18.62 -1.18
N ARG A 168 -14.15 -18.52 -0.02
CA ARG A 168 -14.02 -17.38 0.88
C ARG A 168 -12.59 -17.18 1.38
N ALA A 169 -11.91 -18.26 1.77
CA ALA A 169 -10.53 -18.20 2.25
C ALA A 169 -9.56 -17.68 1.20
N LEU A 170 -9.82 -17.95 -0.09
CA LEU A 170 -9.01 -17.44 -1.21
C LEU A 170 -9.39 -16.01 -1.61
N ALA A 171 -10.69 -15.70 -1.71
CA ALA A 171 -11.18 -14.42 -2.24
C ALA A 171 -11.01 -13.27 -1.23
N LEU A 172 -11.27 -13.50 0.07
CA LEU A 172 -11.20 -12.42 1.06
C LEU A 172 -9.82 -11.76 1.15
N PRO A 173 -8.68 -12.48 1.22
CA PRO A 173 -7.38 -11.82 1.24
C PRO A 173 -7.11 -11.01 -0.03
N ALA A 174 -7.55 -11.49 -1.20
CA ALA A 174 -7.32 -10.80 -2.47
C ALA A 174 -8.12 -9.49 -2.58
N LEU A 175 -9.31 -9.43 -2.00
CA LEU A 175 -10.18 -8.26 -2.01
C LEU A 175 -9.95 -7.34 -0.80
N ALA A 176 -9.45 -7.89 0.31
CA ALA A 176 -9.25 -7.15 1.55
C ALA A 176 -8.49 -5.82 1.37
N PRO A 177 -7.40 -5.71 0.57
CA PRO A 177 -6.70 -4.44 0.42
C PRO A 177 -7.53 -3.32 -0.21
N LEU A 178 -8.66 -3.62 -0.85
CA LEU A 178 -9.48 -2.61 -1.54
C LEU A 178 -10.12 -1.60 -0.59
N TRP A 179 -10.33 -1.95 0.70
CA TRP A 179 -10.81 -1.00 1.70
C TRP A 179 -9.89 0.22 1.82
N PHE A 180 -8.58 -0.01 1.80
CA PHE A 180 -7.57 1.04 1.83
C PHE A 180 -7.75 2.03 0.66
N LEU A 181 -8.02 1.52 -0.54
CA LEU A 181 -8.22 2.34 -1.73
C LEU A 181 -9.47 3.22 -1.59
N ALA A 182 -10.55 2.71 -0.99
CA ALA A 182 -11.76 3.47 -0.72
C ALA A 182 -11.50 4.60 0.27
N VAL A 183 -10.82 4.33 1.38
CA VAL A 183 -10.44 5.34 2.38
C VAL A 183 -9.51 6.40 1.76
N PHE A 184 -8.51 5.96 1.00
CA PHE A 184 -7.58 6.87 0.34
C PHE A 184 -8.28 7.76 -0.70
N ALA A 185 -9.25 7.22 -1.45
CA ALA A 185 -10.07 7.98 -2.40
C ALA A 185 -10.96 9.00 -1.67
N GLY A 186 -11.55 8.63 -0.53
CA GLY A 186 -12.32 9.54 0.32
C GLY A 186 -11.47 10.71 0.84
N LEU A 187 -10.25 10.45 1.32
CA LEU A 187 -9.32 11.49 1.76
C LEU A 187 -8.82 12.35 0.58
N ALA A 188 -8.61 11.76 -0.59
CA ALA A 188 -8.29 12.52 -1.80
C ALA A 188 -9.46 13.44 -2.20
N LEU A 189 -10.72 12.98 -2.07
CA LEU A 189 -11.90 13.80 -2.28
C LEU A 189 -12.01 14.93 -1.25
N ALA A 190 -11.63 14.68 0.01
CA ALA A 190 -11.61 15.67 1.09
C ALA A 190 -10.46 16.70 0.97
N THR A 191 -9.43 16.45 0.14
CA THR A 191 -8.26 17.31 0.03
C THR A 191 -8.59 18.80 -0.21
N PRO A 192 -9.55 19.20 -1.07
CA PRO A 192 -9.91 20.61 -1.24
C PRO A 192 -10.36 21.29 0.05
N ALA A 193 -11.12 20.57 0.90
CA ALA A 193 -11.53 21.07 2.21
C ALA A 193 -10.33 21.15 3.18
N LEU A 194 -9.47 20.12 3.19
CA LEU A 194 -8.27 20.09 4.03
C LEU A 194 -7.29 21.22 3.70
N LEU A 195 -7.21 21.66 2.43
CA LEU A 195 -6.39 22.78 2.02
C LEU A 195 -6.88 24.14 2.57
N ARG A 196 -8.14 24.23 3.00
CA ARG A 196 -8.72 25.42 3.66
C ARG A 196 -8.43 25.45 5.16
N VAL A 197 -8.04 24.33 5.74
CA VAL A 197 -7.70 24.24 7.17
C VAL A 197 -6.38 24.98 7.40
N ARG A 198 -6.43 26.01 8.28
CA ARG A 198 -5.26 26.85 8.58
C ARG A 198 -4.13 26.06 9.28
N ARG A 199 -4.47 25.07 10.08
CA ARG A 199 -3.53 24.26 10.86
C ARG A 199 -3.80 22.76 10.67
N PRO A 200 -3.38 22.15 9.54
CA PRO A 200 -3.65 20.74 9.28
C PRO A 200 -3.03 19.78 10.33
N ALA A 201 -1.91 20.17 10.97
CA ALA A 201 -1.33 19.41 12.08
C ALA A 201 -2.24 19.38 13.32
N THR A 202 -2.92 20.48 13.65
CA THR A 202 -3.91 20.49 14.74
C THR A 202 -5.09 19.58 14.42
N LEU A 203 -5.54 19.56 13.17
CA LEU A 203 -6.57 18.62 12.72
C LEU A 203 -6.12 17.16 12.90
N ALA A 204 -4.86 16.85 12.61
CA ALA A 204 -4.30 15.53 12.86
C ALA A 204 -4.30 15.17 14.36
N CYS A 205 -3.97 16.13 15.23
CA CYS A 205 -4.05 15.92 16.70
C CYS A 205 -5.49 15.69 17.17
N LEU A 206 -6.47 16.45 16.65
CA LEU A 206 -7.88 16.24 16.97
C LEU A 206 -8.40 14.88 16.49
N ALA A 207 -8.00 14.46 15.29
CA ALA A 207 -8.32 13.15 14.76
C ALA A 207 -7.69 12.03 15.60
N ALA A 208 -6.45 12.19 16.05
CA ALA A 208 -5.81 11.27 16.99
C ALA A 208 -6.56 11.21 18.33
N ALA A 209 -6.90 12.36 18.90
CA ALA A 209 -7.68 12.43 20.14
C ALA A 209 -9.04 11.72 19.99
N ALA A 210 -9.71 11.84 18.83
CA ALA A 210 -10.94 11.13 18.57
C ALA A 210 -10.73 9.60 18.55
N VAL A 211 -9.62 9.10 17.99
CA VAL A 211 -9.28 7.67 18.03
C VAL A 211 -9.07 7.20 19.48
N PHE A 212 -8.34 7.96 20.29
CA PHE A 212 -8.15 7.63 21.71
C PHE A 212 -9.47 7.62 22.47
N ALA A 213 -10.37 8.59 22.23
CA ALA A 213 -11.68 8.64 22.88
C ALA A 213 -12.56 7.44 22.48
N VAL A 214 -12.56 7.05 21.21
CA VAL A 214 -13.30 5.88 20.71
C VAL A 214 -12.74 4.60 21.33
N ASP A 215 -11.43 4.44 21.39
CA ASP A 215 -10.81 3.26 22.01
C ASP A 215 -11.06 3.20 23.52
N ALA A 216 -10.97 4.33 24.23
CA ALA A 216 -11.33 4.43 25.65
C ALA A 216 -12.80 4.03 25.89
N ALA A 217 -13.71 4.48 25.04
CA ALA A 217 -15.11 4.10 25.13
C ALA A 217 -15.31 2.59 24.88
N ARG A 218 -14.63 2.01 23.87
CA ARG A 218 -14.76 0.59 23.53
C ARG A 218 -14.12 -0.34 24.54
N PHE A 219 -12.87 -0.07 24.90
CA PHE A 219 -12.08 -0.99 25.72
C PHE A 219 -12.18 -0.70 27.21
N GLY A 220 -12.45 0.57 27.59
CA GLY A 220 -12.58 0.98 28.98
C GLY A 220 -14.02 1.04 29.50
N LEU A 221 -14.97 1.47 28.67
CA LEU A 221 -16.37 1.66 29.09
C LEU A 221 -17.34 0.62 28.49
N GLY A 222 -16.86 -0.35 27.73
CA GLY A 222 -17.69 -1.41 27.16
C GLY A 222 -18.64 -0.94 26.04
N ALA A 223 -18.34 0.18 25.37
CA ALA A 223 -19.18 0.68 24.28
C ALA A 223 -19.21 -0.30 23.10
N PRO A 224 -20.28 -0.31 22.28
CA PRO A 224 -20.44 -1.25 21.18
C PRO A 224 -19.28 -1.22 20.20
N ALA A 225 -18.86 -2.38 19.70
CA ALA A 225 -17.70 -2.53 18.81
C ALA A 225 -17.82 -1.71 17.50
N TRP A 226 -19.05 -1.45 17.03
CA TRP A 226 -19.30 -0.71 15.80
C TRP A 226 -18.84 0.76 15.84
N ILE A 227 -18.77 1.41 17.02
CA ILE A 227 -18.24 2.77 17.11
C ILE A 227 -16.77 2.85 16.66
N GLY A 228 -16.03 1.75 16.73
CA GLY A 228 -14.68 1.65 16.21
C GLY A 228 -14.56 2.00 14.71
N TRP A 229 -15.64 1.90 13.93
CA TRP A 229 -15.61 2.28 12.52
C TRP A 229 -15.36 3.78 12.32
N VAL A 230 -15.63 4.63 13.32
CA VAL A 230 -15.24 6.05 13.30
C VAL A 230 -13.71 6.18 13.15
N ASN A 231 -12.96 5.27 13.76
CA ASN A 231 -11.51 5.26 13.67
C ASN A 231 -10.98 4.99 12.24
N VAL A 232 -11.79 4.40 11.35
CA VAL A 232 -11.38 4.23 9.95
C VAL A 232 -11.18 5.60 9.28
N ALA A 233 -12.05 6.55 9.53
CA ALA A 233 -11.89 7.90 9.01
C ALA A 233 -10.85 8.70 9.83
N ALA A 234 -10.99 8.71 11.15
CA ALA A 234 -10.14 9.51 12.04
C ALA A 234 -8.68 9.01 12.02
N GLY A 235 -8.45 7.71 12.14
CA GLY A 235 -7.10 7.14 12.22
C GLY A 235 -6.27 7.37 10.95
N TRP A 236 -6.88 7.21 9.77
CA TRP A 236 -6.17 7.46 8.51
C TRP A 236 -6.10 8.93 8.12
N LEU A 237 -7.00 9.77 8.66
CA LEU A 237 -6.89 11.21 8.53
C LEU A 237 -5.62 11.76 9.22
N VAL A 238 -5.16 11.15 10.31
CA VAL A 238 -3.93 11.59 11.02
C VAL A 238 -2.73 11.64 10.09
N PRO A 239 -2.24 10.53 9.52
CA PRO A 239 -1.08 10.56 8.63
C PRO A 239 -1.33 11.41 7.37
N TYR A 240 -2.54 11.39 6.82
CA TYR A 240 -2.87 12.17 5.64
C TYR A 240 -2.81 13.68 5.90
N ALA A 241 -3.39 14.16 7.00
CA ALA A 241 -3.37 15.58 7.40
C ALA A 241 -1.95 16.05 7.76
N LEU A 242 -1.13 15.19 8.38
CA LEU A 242 0.30 15.47 8.58
C LEU A 242 1.04 15.61 7.24
N GLY A 243 0.70 14.81 6.23
CA GLY A 243 1.22 14.97 4.87
C GLY A 243 0.83 16.30 4.22
N VAL A 244 -0.42 16.73 4.40
CA VAL A 244 -0.91 18.06 3.95
C VAL A 244 -0.17 19.19 4.68
N ALA A 245 0.07 19.04 5.99
CA ALA A 245 0.84 19.98 6.79
C ALA A 245 2.29 20.09 6.28
N TRP A 246 2.93 18.96 6.00
CA TRP A 246 4.29 18.93 5.45
C TRP A 246 4.38 19.60 4.08
N ALA A 247 3.42 19.39 3.19
CA ALA A 247 3.32 20.06 1.90
C ALA A 247 3.13 21.58 2.02
N GLY A 248 2.59 22.07 3.15
CA GLY A 248 2.47 23.48 3.51
C GLY A 248 3.69 24.07 4.21
N GLY A 249 4.77 23.28 4.36
CA GLY A 249 5.99 23.71 5.04
C GLY A 249 5.98 23.52 6.55
N GLY A 250 5.00 22.80 7.11
CA GLY A 250 5.01 22.31 8.48
C GLY A 250 5.96 21.13 8.67
N LEU A 251 6.09 20.63 9.91
CA LEU A 251 6.91 19.46 10.27
C LEU A 251 8.39 19.60 9.85
N ARG A 252 8.93 20.81 10.00
CA ARG A 252 10.31 21.10 9.63
C ARG A 252 11.27 20.78 10.79
N GLY A 253 12.51 20.41 10.41
CA GLY A 253 13.60 20.17 11.34
C GLY A 253 13.68 18.73 11.83
N ARG A 254 14.94 18.34 12.12
CA ARG A 254 15.24 16.97 12.62
C ARG A 254 14.69 16.75 14.03
N GLY A 255 14.58 17.81 14.84
CA GLY A 255 13.99 17.72 16.17
C GLY A 255 12.52 17.32 16.14
N THR A 256 11.71 17.92 15.27
CA THR A 256 10.30 17.52 15.07
C THR A 256 10.20 16.06 14.63
N ALA A 257 11.02 15.65 13.66
CA ALA A 257 11.02 14.27 13.17
C ALA A 257 11.44 13.27 14.27
N ALA A 258 12.48 13.61 15.06
CA ALA A 258 12.93 12.80 16.19
C ALA A 258 11.88 12.73 17.31
N ALA A 259 11.21 13.82 17.62
CA ALA A 259 10.14 13.86 18.62
C ALA A 259 8.95 12.98 18.18
N MET A 260 8.56 13.02 16.90
CA MET A 260 7.52 12.14 16.36
C MET A 260 7.93 10.66 16.43
N LEU A 261 9.17 10.35 16.08
CA LEU A 261 9.70 8.98 16.16
C LEU A 261 9.69 8.48 17.62
N VAL A 262 10.34 9.20 18.51
CA VAL A 262 10.51 8.76 19.92
C VAL A 262 9.16 8.77 20.65
N GLY A 263 8.40 9.87 20.55
CA GLY A 263 7.10 9.98 21.19
C GLY A 263 6.07 8.97 20.67
N GLY A 264 6.02 8.77 19.34
CA GLY A 264 5.15 7.77 18.74
C GLY A 264 5.53 6.33 19.11
N ALA A 265 6.83 6.01 19.11
CA ALA A 265 7.31 4.69 19.50
C ALA A 265 7.07 4.41 21.00
N ALA A 266 7.37 5.37 21.86
CA ALA A 266 7.13 5.26 23.30
C ALA A 266 5.63 5.09 23.60
N ALA A 267 4.76 5.90 22.99
CA ALA A 267 3.32 5.77 23.15
C ALA A 267 2.81 4.40 22.65
N THR A 268 3.32 3.92 21.52
CA THR A 268 2.98 2.57 21.02
C THR A 268 3.41 1.48 22.02
N ALA A 269 4.63 1.56 22.54
CA ALA A 269 5.14 0.60 23.54
C ALA A 269 4.28 0.61 24.81
N VAL A 270 3.92 1.79 25.31
CA VAL A 270 3.03 1.94 26.49
C VAL A 270 1.65 1.32 26.23
N LEU A 271 1.06 1.56 25.06
CA LEU A 271 -0.25 1.00 24.71
C LEU A 271 -0.19 -0.53 24.59
N VAL A 272 0.84 -1.07 23.97
CA VAL A 272 1.00 -2.52 23.80
C VAL A 272 1.32 -3.21 25.13
N ALA A 273 2.31 -2.70 25.89
CA ALA A 273 2.77 -3.35 27.11
C ALA A 273 1.90 -3.05 28.33
N GLY A 274 1.34 -1.82 28.41
CA GLY A 274 0.59 -1.36 29.60
C GLY A 274 -0.94 -1.47 29.48
N PHE A 275 -1.47 -1.40 28.24
CA PHE A 275 -2.91 -1.37 28.01
C PHE A 275 -3.44 -2.56 27.21
N GLY A 276 -2.60 -3.57 26.94
CA GLY A 276 -3.01 -4.82 26.31
C GLY A 276 -3.40 -4.72 24.83
N TYR A 277 -2.98 -3.65 24.12
CA TYR A 277 -3.15 -3.60 22.68
C TYR A 277 -2.34 -4.71 21.98
N PRO A 278 -2.83 -5.28 20.85
CA PRO A 278 -2.09 -6.31 20.15
C PRO A 278 -0.65 -5.88 19.79
N ALA A 279 0.32 -6.77 20.00
CA ALA A 279 1.71 -6.50 19.59
C ALA A 279 1.86 -6.47 18.07
N ALA A 280 1.03 -7.17 17.32
CA ALA A 280 1.04 -7.12 15.86
C ALA A 280 0.40 -5.84 15.33
N MET A 281 1.10 -5.12 14.43
CA MET A 281 0.59 -3.91 13.77
C MET A 281 -0.22 -4.25 12.49
N VAL A 282 -0.62 -5.49 12.33
CA VAL A 282 -1.48 -6.01 11.25
C VAL A 282 -2.54 -6.92 11.85
N GLY A 283 -3.57 -7.28 11.04
CA GLY A 283 -4.55 -8.27 11.47
C GLY A 283 -3.93 -9.64 11.68
N VAL A 284 -4.30 -10.30 12.77
CA VAL A 284 -3.92 -11.69 13.07
C VAL A 284 -5.16 -12.57 12.92
N THR A 285 -5.03 -13.66 12.18
CA THR A 285 -6.15 -14.58 11.93
C THR A 285 -6.69 -15.14 13.25
N GLY A 286 -8.00 -14.96 13.49
CA GLY A 286 -8.66 -15.45 14.72
C GLY A 286 -8.50 -14.53 15.93
N ALA A 287 -7.71 -13.46 15.88
CA ALA A 287 -7.60 -12.54 16.99
C ALA A 287 -8.87 -11.66 17.14
N PRO A 288 -9.35 -11.41 18.37
CA PRO A 288 -10.56 -10.63 18.63
C PRO A 288 -10.39 -9.14 18.32
N VAL A 289 -9.16 -8.63 18.40
CA VAL A 289 -8.82 -7.22 18.15
C VAL A 289 -7.69 -7.13 17.13
N SER A 290 -7.82 -6.20 16.19
CA SER A 290 -6.78 -5.83 15.24
C SER A 290 -6.40 -4.38 15.47
N ASN A 291 -5.10 -4.05 15.42
CA ASN A 291 -4.65 -2.67 15.43
C ASN A 291 -4.98 -1.92 14.12
N LEU A 292 -5.35 -2.63 13.06
CA LEU A 292 -5.46 -2.04 11.73
C LEU A 292 -6.91 -1.92 11.22
N SER A 293 -7.84 -2.71 11.74
CA SER A 293 -9.21 -2.77 11.20
C SER A 293 -10.25 -2.99 12.31
N PRO A 294 -10.85 -1.91 12.80
CA PRO A 294 -10.55 -0.48 12.59
C PRO A 294 -9.22 -0.07 13.24
N PRO A 295 -8.57 1.03 12.77
CA PRO A 295 -7.32 1.50 13.37
C PRO A 295 -7.48 1.85 14.84
N THR A 296 -6.54 1.41 15.66
CA THR A 296 -6.52 1.72 17.11
C THR A 296 -5.58 2.88 17.41
N ALA A 297 -5.62 3.38 18.64
CA ALA A 297 -4.67 4.36 19.15
C ALA A 297 -3.22 3.88 19.02
N ALA A 298 -2.96 2.58 19.24
CA ALA A 298 -1.62 2.00 19.05
C ALA A 298 -1.16 2.11 17.59
N ALA A 299 -2.03 1.83 16.60
CA ALA A 299 -1.70 2.00 15.18
C ALA A 299 -1.46 3.46 14.81
N VAL A 300 -2.19 4.40 15.40
CA VAL A 300 -1.99 5.85 15.17
C VAL A 300 -0.65 6.31 15.74
N CYS A 301 -0.32 5.96 16.97
CA CYS A 301 0.97 6.28 17.59
C CYS A 301 2.14 5.67 16.80
N PHE A 302 2.02 4.41 16.43
CA PHE A 302 2.98 3.74 15.57
C PHE A 302 3.14 4.44 14.20
N GLY A 303 2.04 4.87 13.59
CA GLY A 303 2.04 5.66 12.36
C GLY A 303 2.77 7.00 12.50
N VAL A 304 2.63 7.68 13.65
CA VAL A 304 3.37 8.92 13.95
C VAL A 304 4.86 8.64 14.06
N ALA A 305 5.27 7.54 14.70
CA ALA A 305 6.67 7.11 14.75
C ALA A 305 7.24 6.86 13.33
N GLN A 306 6.49 6.15 12.49
CA GLN A 306 6.88 5.89 11.10
C GLN A 306 7.02 7.19 10.28
N ILE A 307 6.15 8.17 10.50
CA ILE A 307 6.27 9.49 9.84
C ILE A 307 7.54 10.19 10.31
N GLY A 308 7.90 10.10 11.60
CA GLY A 308 9.19 10.58 12.12
C GLY A 308 10.37 9.97 11.36
N VAL A 309 10.38 8.64 11.19
CA VAL A 309 11.38 7.92 10.37
C VAL A 309 11.38 8.43 8.92
N ALA A 310 10.20 8.56 8.29
CA ALA A 310 10.08 9.02 6.90
C ALA A 310 10.67 10.43 6.72
N LEU A 311 10.40 11.34 7.64
CA LEU A 311 10.95 12.70 7.63
C LEU A 311 12.48 12.70 7.79
N LEU A 312 13.04 11.85 8.67
CA LEU A 312 14.49 11.69 8.83
C LEU A 312 15.15 11.10 7.59
N LEU A 313 14.49 10.15 6.93
CA LEU A 313 15.00 9.47 5.74
C LEU A 313 14.82 10.29 4.46
N HIS A 314 13.94 11.29 4.42
CA HIS A 314 13.65 12.08 3.22
C HIS A 314 14.92 12.67 2.58
N GLY A 315 15.75 13.35 3.36
CA GLY A 315 16.99 13.97 2.85
C GLY A 315 18.02 12.94 2.34
N PRO A 316 18.35 11.89 3.10
CA PRO A 316 19.17 10.78 2.60
C PRO A 316 18.64 10.13 1.31
N LEU A 317 17.33 9.87 1.25
CA LEU A 317 16.69 9.31 0.06
C LEU A 317 16.76 10.24 -1.13
N ASP A 318 16.51 11.55 -0.94
CA ASP A 318 16.64 12.52 -2.01
C ASP A 318 18.06 12.56 -2.59
N ARG A 319 19.08 12.49 -1.72
CA ARG A 319 20.48 12.38 -2.17
C ARG A 319 20.75 11.08 -2.93
N LEU A 320 20.21 9.95 -2.46
CA LEU A 320 20.35 8.66 -3.15
C LEU A 320 19.68 8.70 -4.53
N MET A 321 18.54 9.35 -4.65
CA MET A 321 17.80 9.48 -5.91
C MET A 321 18.47 10.42 -6.93
N ARG A 322 19.56 11.09 -6.60
CA ARG A 322 20.43 11.76 -7.57
C ARG A 322 21.21 10.77 -8.44
N ARG A 323 21.32 9.50 -8.00
CA ARG A 323 21.91 8.43 -8.81
C ARG A 323 20.91 7.98 -9.86
N PRO A 324 21.20 8.09 -11.18
CA PRO A 324 20.21 7.84 -12.24
C PRO A 324 19.60 6.43 -12.22
N ARG A 325 20.41 5.41 -11.87
CA ARG A 325 19.91 4.02 -11.75
C ARG A 325 18.91 3.84 -10.59
N ALA A 326 19.20 4.43 -9.41
CA ALA A 326 18.32 4.37 -8.26
C ALA A 326 17.01 5.11 -8.54
N TRP A 327 17.11 6.29 -9.16
CA TRP A 327 15.93 7.05 -9.57
C TRP A 327 15.09 6.29 -10.61
N ALA A 328 15.71 5.69 -11.62
CA ALA A 328 14.98 4.93 -12.63
C ALA A 328 14.21 3.75 -12.00
N ALA A 329 14.82 3.01 -11.06
CA ALA A 329 14.15 1.91 -10.36
C ALA A 329 12.92 2.41 -9.57
N VAL A 330 13.07 3.50 -8.80
CA VAL A 330 11.98 4.10 -8.02
C VAL A 330 10.88 4.67 -8.92
N ALA A 331 11.23 5.35 -10.01
CA ALA A 331 10.27 5.90 -10.96
C ALA A 331 9.43 4.78 -11.62
N LEU A 332 10.06 3.68 -12.02
CA LEU A 332 9.38 2.51 -12.59
C LEU A 332 8.51 1.81 -11.55
N ALA A 333 8.98 1.62 -10.32
CA ALA A 333 8.19 1.07 -9.23
C ALA A 333 6.92 1.90 -8.97
N ASN A 334 7.05 3.23 -8.95
CA ASN A 334 5.92 4.13 -8.78
C ASN A 334 4.93 4.11 -9.97
N LEU A 335 5.40 3.89 -11.19
CA LEU A 335 4.53 3.71 -12.36
C LEU A 335 3.75 2.40 -12.29
N ALA A 336 4.39 1.35 -11.79
CA ALA A 336 3.78 0.03 -11.60
C ALA A 336 2.95 -0.07 -10.31
N ALA A 337 2.98 0.94 -9.42
CA ALA A 337 2.43 0.84 -8.06
C ALA A 337 0.95 0.39 -8.04
N MET A 338 0.08 0.95 -8.90
CA MET A 338 -1.34 0.60 -8.91
C MET A 338 -1.59 -0.85 -9.36
N PRO A 339 -1.08 -1.33 -10.51
CA PRO A 339 -1.22 -2.74 -10.86
C PRO A 339 -0.60 -3.68 -9.84
N VAL A 340 0.58 -3.37 -9.31
CA VAL A 340 1.23 -4.17 -8.27
C VAL A 340 0.34 -4.27 -7.03
N PHE A 341 -0.16 -3.13 -6.53
CA PHE A 341 -1.08 -3.10 -5.40
C PHE A 341 -2.34 -3.94 -5.62
N LEU A 342 -2.96 -3.84 -6.77
CA LEU A 342 -4.22 -4.53 -7.05
C LEU A 342 -4.07 -6.03 -7.24
N TRP A 343 -2.92 -6.50 -7.75
CA TRP A 343 -2.76 -7.87 -8.20
C TRP A 343 -1.83 -8.73 -7.34
N HIS A 344 -1.12 -8.16 -6.33
CA HIS A 344 -0.13 -8.93 -5.55
C HIS A 344 -0.73 -10.12 -4.77
N LEU A 345 -1.93 -9.97 -4.20
CA LEU A 345 -2.59 -11.08 -3.49
C LEU A 345 -3.28 -12.07 -4.44
N THR A 346 -3.74 -11.60 -5.60
CA THR A 346 -4.18 -12.50 -6.67
C THR A 346 -3.01 -13.36 -7.17
N ALA A 347 -1.82 -12.78 -7.34
CA ALA A 347 -0.62 -13.54 -7.71
C ALA A 347 -0.27 -14.60 -6.66
N LEU A 348 -0.35 -14.26 -5.39
CA LEU A 348 -0.16 -15.20 -4.28
C LEU A 348 -1.22 -16.33 -4.30
N ALA A 349 -2.49 -15.99 -4.48
CA ALA A 349 -3.58 -16.96 -4.52
C ALA A 349 -3.45 -17.91 -5.73
N LEU A 350 -3.03 -17.39 -6.90
CA LEU A 350 -2.76 -18.22 -8.07
C LEU A 350 -1.59 -19.18 -7.85
N ALA A 351 -0.51 -18.73 -7.21
CA ALA A 351 0.61 -19.60 -6.85
C ALA A 351 0.16 -20.70 -5.88
N ALA A 352 -0.64 -20.35 -4.87
CA ALA A 352 -1.21 -21.33 -3.95
C ALA A 352 -2.14 -22.31 -4.67
N ALA A 353 -3.04 -21.83 -5.53
CA ALA A 353 -3.96 -22.67 -6.30
C ALA A 353 -3.23 -23.65 -7.23
N ALA A 354 -2.17 -23.19 -7.91
CA ALA A 354 -1.35 -24.06 -8.77
C ALA A 354 -0.64 -25.17 -7.97
N CYS A 355 -0.38 -24.97 -6.69
CA CYS A 355 0.26 -25.93 -5.80
C CYS A 355 -0.73 -26.82 -5.02
N LEU A 356 -2.04 -26.63 -5.16
CA LEU A 356 -3.04 -27.44 -4.42
C LEU A 356 -2.89 -28.96 -4.60
N PRO A 357 -2.61 -29.49 -5.81
CA PRO A 357 -2.41 -30.94 -5.99
C PRO A 357 -1.17 -31.49 -5.25
N LEU A 358 -0.25 -30.61 -4.86
CA LEU A 358 1.01 -30.95 -4.18
C LEU A 358 0.94 -30.69 -2.68
N ALA A 359 -0.22 -30.28 -2.15
CA ALA A 359 -0.37 -29.96 -0.73
C ALA A 359 -0.06 -31.17 0.17
N PRO A 360 0.58 -30.93 1.35
CA PRO A 360 0.95 -29.64 1.93
C PRO A 360 2.27 -29.09 1.37
N VAL A 361 2.27 -27.83 0.93
CA VAL A 361 3.48 -27.14 0.41
C VAL A 361 3.99 -26.16 1.45
N PRO A 362 5.22 -26.34 1.96
CA PRO A 362 5.81 -25.43 2.93
C PRO A 362 5.86 -24.00 2.40
N GLY A 363 5.53 -23.04 3.26
CA GLY A 363 5.50 -21.62 2.90
C GLY A 363 4.26 -21.16 2.11
N LEU A 364 3.38 -22.07 1.62
CA LEU A 364 2.15 -21.71 0.90
C LEU A 364 0.90 -22.37 1.48
N LEU A 365 0.88 -23.70 1.54
CA LEU A 365 -0.30 -24.53 1.81
C LEU A 365 -0.11 -25.46 3.02
N ALA A 366 1.00 -25.33 3.74
CA ALA A 366 1.26 -26.00 5.00
C ALA A 366 1.04 -25.04 6.18
N PRO A 367 0.64 -25.57 7.37
CA PRO A 367 0.55 -24.76 8.58
C PRO A 367 1.88 -24.04 8.88
N PRO A 368 1.85 -22.76 9.29
CA PRO A 368 3.07 -22.00 9.61
C PRO A 368 3.66 -22.43 10.96
N SER A 369 4.37 -23.54 10.99
CA SER A 369 4.77 -24.21 12.24
C SER A 369 6.15 -23.82 12.78
N GLY A 370 6.96 -23.04 12.07
CA GLY A 370 8.30 -22.69 12.56
C GLY A 370 9.21 -22.00 11.54
N PRO A 371 10.50 -21.88 11.86
CA PRO A 371 11.47 -21.15 11.02
C PRO A 371 11.64 -21.75 9.62
N GLU A 372 11.48 -23.07 9.47
CA GLU A 372 11.52 -23.77 8.17
C GLU A 372 10.41 -23.25 7.23
N TRP A 373 9.21 -23.05 7.78
CA TRP A 373 8.12 -22.46 7.02
C TRP A 373 8.45 -21.05 6.58
N VAL A 374 9.10 -20.25 7.45
CA VAL A 374 9.54 -18.87 7.13
C VAL A 374 10.59 -18.91 6.02
N ALA A 375 11.58 -19.79 6.12
CA ALA A 375 12.62 -19.95 5.08
C ALA A 375 11.99 -20.33 3.73
N ALA A 376 11.07 -21.31 3.73
CA ALA A 376 10.33 -21.70 2.53
C ALA A 376 9.53 -20.50 1.96
N ARG A 377 8.86 -19.72 2.84
CA ARG A 377 8.11 -18.52 2.39
C ARG A 377 9.02 -17.48 1.75
N LEU A 378 10.20 -17.25 2.30
CA LEU A 378 11.19 -16.33 1.70
C LEU A 378 11.67 -16.84 0.34
N ALA A 379 11.86 -18.14 0.18
CA ALA A 379 12.20 -18.76 -1.11
C ALA A 379 11.10 -18.62 -2.16
N TRP A 380 9.83 -18.51 -1.75
CA TRP A 380 8.72 -18.22 -2.65
C TRP A 380 8.68 -16.79 -3.19
N LEU A 381 9.31 -15.81 -2.54
CA LEU A 381 9.22 -14.40 -2.95
C LEU A 381 9.59 -14.13 -4.42
N PRO A 382 10.68 -14.70 -4.98
CA PRO A 382 11.00 -14.53 -6.40
C PRO A 382 9.91 -15.09 -7.33
N VAL A 383 9.33 -16.25 -6.97
CA VAL A 383 8.25 -16.88 -7.75
C VAL A 383 7.00 -16.00 -7.71
N LEU A 384 6.63 -15.48 -6.54
CA LEU A 384 5.51 -14.54 -6.39
C LEU A 384 5.74 -13.25 -7.16
N ALA A 385 6.97 -12.74 -7.19
CA ALA A 385 7.32 -11.57 -7.99
C ALA A 385 7.18 -11.84 -9.49
N ALA A 386 7.60 -13.01 -9.97
CA ALA A 386 7.43 -13.44 -11.35
C ALA A 386 5.94 -13.61 -11.70
N ALA A 387 5.16 -14.28 -10.86
CA ALA A 387 3.72 -14.44 -11.02
C ALA A 387 3.01 -13.06 -11.08
N LEU A 388 3.38 -12.15 -10.17
CA LEU A 388 2.84 -10.78 -10.19
C LEU A 388 3.21 -10.04 -11.47
N ALA A 389 4.45 -10.17 -11.97
CA ALA A 389 4.87 -9.55 -13.22
C ALA A 389 4.04 -10.06 -14.41
N VAL A 390 3.73 -11.35 -14.45
CA VAL A 390 2.86 -11.94 -15.50
C VAL A 390 1.43 -11.41 -15.40
N VAL A 391 0.82 -11.46 -14.21
CA VAL A 391 -0.58 -11.05 -14.00
C VAL A 391 -0.78 -9.55 -14.19
N ALA A 392 0.21 -8.73 -13.85
CA ALA A 392 0.14 -7.28 -13.98
C ALA A 392 0.46 -6.77 -15.41
N ARG A 393 1.12 -7.58 -16.26
CA ARG A 393 1.53 -7.20 -17.64
C ARG A 393 0.41 -6.59 -18.49
N PRO A 394 -0.76 -7.22 -18.67
CA PRO A 394 -1.82 -6.69 -19.53
C PRO A 394 -2.27 -5.28 -19.09
N ARG A 395 -2.18 -4.99 -17.79
CA ARG A 395 -2.59 -3.69 -17.20
C ARG A 395 -1.50 -2.65 -17.29
N LEU A 396 -0.25 -3.07 -17.37
CA LEU A 396 0.89 -2.18 -17.62
C LEU A 396 0.92 -1.70 -19.08
N THR A 397 0.39 -2.49 -20.00
CA THR A 397 0.38 -2.21 -21.45
C THR A 397 -0.92 -1.64 -21.99
N SER A 398 -2.05 -1.82 -21.27
CA SER A 398 -3.36 -1.34 -21.71
C SER A 398 -3.45 0.19 -21.69
N PRO A 399 -3.95 0.84 -22.75
CA PRO A 399 -4.26 2.25 -22.71
C PRO A 399 -5.42 2.50 -21.73
N THR A 400 -5.23 3.43 -20.79
CA THR A 400 -6.37 3.98 -20.04
C THR A 400 -7.29 4.66 -21.04
N PRO A 401 -8.62 4.37 -21.06
CA PRO A 401 -9.52 5.04 -21.98
C PRO A 401 -9.33 6.55 -21.84
N ALA A 402 -8.99 7.18 -22.94
CA ALA A 402 -8.93 8.62 -23.02
C ALA A 402 -10.34 9.14 -22.66
N SER A 403 -10.45 9.90 -21.57
CA SER A 403 -11.66 10.68 -21.33
C SER A 403 -11.87 11.52 -22.60
N ALA A 404 -12.90 11.16 -23.36
CA ALA A 404 -13.46 12.08 -24.33
C ALA A 404 -13.68 13.43 -23.65
N ARG A 405 -13.13 14.46 -24.28
CA ARG A 405 -13.21 15.92 -24.18
C ARG A 405 -13.99 16.54 -23.01
#